data_69b04c884e4fb2e9593b3f2396c4fd6e
#
_entry.id   69b04c884e4fb2e9593b3f2396c4fd6e
#
_cell.length_a   1.000
_cell.length_b   1.000
_cell.length_c   1.000
_cell.angle_alpha   90.00
_cell.angle_beta   90.00
_cell.angle_gamma   90.00
#
_symmetry.space_group_name_H-M   'P 1'
#
loop_
_entity.id
_entity.type
_entity.pdbx_description
1 polymer ?
#
loop_
_entity_poly.entity_id
_entity_poly.type
_entity_poly.pdbx_seq_one_letter_code
_entity_poly.pdbx_strand_id
1 'polypeptide(L)'
;SRIVSVREKKMQVEIVAEIAQGFEGSVEQAKLLVKAAAKAGANAAKFQLVYADELATPDYQHYELFSNLEMSDDDWRSIKSACDSNRVELILDVFGETGLILAEKLSIKTIKLHATDINNVGFLNSLAKSSIERIMVGAGGAYAEEIKNALDILDSKKVVLFHGFQGYPTIITDNQISRLKVLELTFSGYRNVVLGFSDHVDPTNPSSITLPAYAVGQGAMVLEKHLTLGCCMELED
;
A
#
# COMPACT_ATOMS: atom_id res chain seq x y z
N SER A 1 -10.41 -19.20 42.01
CA SER A 1 -9.67 -18.62 40.89
C SER A 1 -10.63 -18.41 39.71
N ARG A 2 -11.03 -17.15 39.46
CA ARG A 2 -11.79 -16.80 38.25
C ARG A 2 -10.79 -16.69 37.10
N ILE A 3 -10.76 -17.68 36.23
CA ILE A 3 -10.17 -17.56 34.92
C ILE A 3 -11.08 -16.59 34.15
N VAL A 4 -10.63 -15.37 33.96
CA VAL A 4 -11.29 -14.40 33.07
C VAL A 4 -11.18 -14.98 31.66
N SER A 5 -12.33 -15.40 31.10
CA SER A 5 -12.42 -15.78 29.69
C SER A 5 -12.13 -14.54 28.86
N VAL A 6 -10.89 -14.34 28.48
CA VAL A 6 -10.51 -13.42 27.42
C VAL A 6 -11.07 -14.07 26.16
N ARG A 7 -12.17 -13.55 25.63
CA ARG A 7 -12.57 -13.83 24.26
C ARG A 7 -11.41 -13.34 23.39
N GLU A 8 -10.60 -14.27 22.95
CA GLU A 8 -9.59 -14.01 21.91
C GLU A 8 -10.33 -13.49 20.69
N LYS A 9 -10.30 -12.18 20.50
CA LYS A 9 -10.62 -11.59 19.22
C LYS A 9 -9.54 -12.11 18.28
N LYS A 10 -9.90 -13.08 17.41
CA LYS A 10 -8.97 -13.66 16.44
C LYS A 10 -8.36 -12.48 15.69
N MET A 11 -7.10 -12.16 15.94
CA MET A 11 -6.38 -11.13 15.20
C MET A 11 -6.26 -11.63 13.77
N GLN A 12 -6.98 -11.00 12.85
CA GLN A 12 -6.88 -11.30 11.45
C GLN A 12 -5.94 -10.29 10.84
N VAL A 13 -4.75 -10.74 10.43
CA VAL A 13 -3.80 -9.93 9.68
C VAL A 13 -4.29 -9.82 8.25
N GLU A 14 -4.34 -8.60 7.74
CA GLU A 14 -4.68 -8.32 6.35
C GLU A 14 -3.44 -8.47 5.47
N ILE A 15 -3.56 -9.16 4.35
CA ILE A 15 -2.49 -9.34 3.36
C ILE A 15 -2.84 -8.55 2.11
N VAL A 16 -1.99 -7.63 1.72
CA VAL A 16 -2.06 -6.83 0.50
C VAL A 16 -1.02 -7.35 -0.47
N ALA A 17 -1.46 -7.83 -1.61
CA ALA A 17 -0.58 -8.16 -2.73
C ALA A 17 -0.20 -6.86 -3.44
N GLU A 18 1.06 -6.47 -3.38
CA GLU A 18 1.61 -5.33 -4.10
C GLU A 18 1.93 -5.74 -5.53
N ILE A 19 1.25 -5.12 -6.46
CA ILE A 19 1.47 -5.33 -7.90
C ILE A 19 2.29 -4.17 -8.46
N ALA A 20 2.24 -3.02 -7.79
CA ALA A 20 2.92 -1.79 -8.19
C ALA A 20 2.71 -1.47 -9.68
N GLN A 21 3.76 -1.52 -10.49
CA GLN A 21 3.75 -1.31 -11.94
C GLN A 21 3.79 -2.62 -12.76
N GLY A 22 3.81 -3.77 -12.10
CA GLY A 22 3.92 -5.08 -12.74
C GLY A 22 2.79 -5.44 -13.72
N PHE A 23 1.75 -4.59 -13.84
CA PHE A 23 0.73 -4.71 -14.88
C PHE A 23 1.23 -4.24 -16.26
N GLU A 24 2.33 -3.49 -16.33
CA GLU A 24 3.04 -3.06 -17.56
C GLU A 24 2.11 -2.38 -18.60
N GLY A 25 1.13 -1.60 -18.12
CA GLY A 25 0.14 -0.94 -18.99
C GLY A 25 -0.89 -1.89 -19.63
N SER A 26 -0.90 -3.18 -19.24
CA SER A 26 -1.79 -4.20 -19.79
C SER A 26 -2.93 -4.56 -18.85
N VAL A 27 -4.17 -4.29 -19.26
CA VAL A 27 -5.38 -4.67 -18.52
C VAL A 27 -5.47 -6.18 -18.31
N GLU A 28 -5.11 -6.96 -19.31
CA GLU A 28 -5.19 -8.43 -19.21
C GLU A 28 -4.13 -8.97 -18.24
N GLN A 29 -2.93 -8.38 -18.22
CA GLN A 29 -1.90 -8.72 -17.23
C GLN A 29 -2.34 -8.32 -15.83
N ALA A 30 -2.89 -7.13 -15.65
CA ALA A 30 -3.48 -6.69 -14.38
C ALA A 30 -4.53 -7.67 -13.85
N LYS A 31 -5.45 -8.14 -14.69
CA LYS A 31 -6.46 -9.14 -14.32
C LYS A 31 -5.86 -10.51 -13.95
N LEU A 32 -4.76 -10.91 -14.59
CA LEU A 32 -4.04 -12.13 -14.21
C LEU A 32 -3.39 -11.99 -12.83
N LEU A 33 -2.79 -10.82 -12.54
CA LEU A 33 -2.21 -10.50 -11.23
C LEU A 33 -3.28 -10.46 -10.13
N VAL A 34 -4.46 -9.88 -10.41
CA VAL A 34 -5.62 -9.94 -9.49
C VAL A 34 -6.01 -11.38 -9.18
N LYS A 35 -6.09 -12.22 -10.19
CA LYS A 35 -6.40 -13.65 -10.02
C LYS A 35 -5.32 -14.39 -9.23
N ALA A 36 -4.05 -14.06 -9.46
CA ALA A 36 -2.94 -14.61 -8.69
C ALA A 36 -3.01 -14.19 -7.22
N ALA A 37 -3.24 -12.90 -6.93
CA ALA A 37 -3.44 -12.38 -5.58
C ALA A 37 -4.57 -13.11 -4.84
N ALA A 38 -5.73 -13.25 -5.49
CA ALA A 38 -6.86 -13.98 -4.92
C ALA A 38 -6.54 -15.45 -4.62
N LYS A 39 -5.86 -16.13 -5.55
CA LYS A 39 -5.45 -17.53 -5.36
C LYS A 39 -4.41 -17.72 -4.27
N ALA A 40 -3.54 -16.73 -4.08
CA ALA A 40 -2.58 -16.70 -2.98
C ALA A 40 -3.24 -16.42 -1.62
N GLY A 41 -4.51 -16.01 -1.60
CA GLY A 41 -5.26 -15.72 -0.37
C GLY A 41 -5.09 -14.29 0.13
N ALA A 42 -4.62 -13.35 -0.72
CA ALA A 42 -4.54 -11.96 -0.38
C ALA A 42 -5.95 -11.36 -0.17
N ASN A 43 -6.06 -10.39 0.74
CA ASN A 43 -7.29 -9.65 0.99
C ASN A 43 -7.50 -8.54 -0.04
N ALA A 44 -6.39 -7.98 -0.55
CA ALA A 44 -6.39 -6.88 -1.50
C ALA A 44 -5.28 -7.05 -2.55
N ALA A 45 -5.50 -6.44 -3.71
CA ALA A 45 -4.52 -6.24 -4.76
C ALA A 45 -4.27 -4.73 -4.91
N LYS A 46 -3.02 -4.30 -4.71
CA LYS A 46 -2.63 -2.90 -4.78
C LYS A 46 -1.85 -2.60 -6.05
N PHE A 47 -2.24 -1.53 -6.72
CA PHE A 47 -1.63 -1.05 -7.95
C PHE A 47 -1.18 0.39 -7.79
N GLN A 48 -0.09 0.77 -8.42
CA GLN A 48 0.24 2.17 -8.62
C GLN A 48 -0.62 2.74 -9.75
N LEU A 49 -1.40 3.77 -9.43
CA LEU A 49 -2.19 4.49 -10.41
C LEU A 49 -1.32 5.55 -11.06
N VAL A 50 -0.77 5.21 -12.21
CA VAL A 50 0.22 6.03 -12.89
C VAL A 50 -0.46 7.08 -13.78
N TYR A 51 -0.11 8.34 -13.51
CA TYR A 51 -0.23 9.48 -14.41
C TYR A 51 1.16 10.10 -14.50
N ALA A 52 1.76 10.12 -15.69
CA ALA A 52 3.17 10.51 -15.84
C ALA A 52 3.44 11.91 -15.30
N ASP A 53 2.52 12.85 -15.56
CA ASP A 53 2.63 14.25 -15.12
C ASP A 53 2.50 14.43 -13.59
N GLU A 54 1.94 13.44 -12.87
CA GLU A 54 1.88 13.45 -11.40
C GLU A 54 3.15 12.81 -10.77
N LEU A 55 3.88 12.01 -11.54
CA LEU A 55 5.07 11.30 -11.07
C LEU A 55 6.37 12.01 -11.40
N ALA A 56 6.46 12.65 -12.57
CA ALA A 56 7.71 13.21 -13.06
C ALA A 56 7.49 14.37 -14.04
N THR A 57 8.54 15.16 -14.22
CA THR A 57 8.61 16.17 -15.29
C THR A 57 8.97 15.52 -16.64
N PRO A 58 8.53 16.09 -17.78
CA PRO A 58 8.75 15.48 -19.10
C PRO A 58 10.23 15.24 -19.50
N ASP A 59 11.17 15.89 -18.82
CA ASP A 59 12.62 15.69 -19.02
C ASP A 59 13.22 14.59 -18.16
N TYR A 60 12.43 13.95 -17.31
CA TYR A 60 12.88 12.82 -16.50
C TYR A 60 13.11 11.58 -17.36
N GLN A 61 14.23 10.89 -17.13
CA GLN A 61 14.67 9.76 -17.95
C GLN A 61 13.66 8.60 -18.08
N HIS A 62 12.75 8.44 -17.13
CA HIS A 62 11.72 7.39 -17.13
C HIS A 62 10.29 7.92 -17.40
N TYR A 63 10.16 9.17 -17.86
CA TYR A 63 8.84 9.76 -18.13
C TYR A 63 8.07 8.98 -19.21
N GLU A 64 8.75 8.54 -20.28
CA GLU A 64 8.15 7.71 -21.33
C GLU A 64 7.64 6.37 -20.79
N LEU A 65 8.39 5.75 -19.86
CA LEU A 65 7.93 4.53 -19.18
C LEU A 65 6.62 4.81 -18.43
N PHE A 66 6.54 5.89 -17.66
CA PHE A 66 5.31 6.23 -16.92
C PHE A 66 4.15 6.51 -17.89
N SER A 67 4.38 7.20 -19.01
CA SER A 67 3.35 7.42 -20.02
C SER A 67 2.83 6.12 -20.63
N ASN A 68 3.69 5.11 -20.80
CA ASN A 68 3.28 3.79 -21.30
C ASN A 68 2.51 2.95 -20.28
N LEU A 69 2.58 3.31 -19.01
CA LEU A 69 1.83 2.64 -17.91
C LEU A 69 0.44 3.24 -17.70
N GLU A 70 0.16 4.41 -18.29
CA GLU A 70 -1.15 5.04 -18.15
C GLU A 70 -2.24 4.17 -18.77
N MET A 71 -3.35 4.03 -18.06
CA MET A 71 -4.52 3.30 -18.52
C MET A 71 -5.76 4.19 -18.43
N SER A 72 -6.75 3.93 -19.28
CA SER A 72 -8.00 4.68 -19.30
C SER A 72 -8.87 4.40 -18.06
N ASP A 73 -9.82 5.31 -17.79
CA ASP A 73 -10.85 5.11 -16.74
C ASP A 73 -11.61 3.77 -16.94
N ASP A 74 -11.84 3.36 -18.19
CA ASP A 74 -12.53 2.10 -18.51
C ASP A 74 -11.67 0.87 -18.23
N ASP A 75 -10.36 0.96 -18.45
CA ASP A 75 -9.41 -0.08 -18.08
C ASP A 75 -9.41 -0.31 -16.57
N TRP A 76 -9.31 0.77 -15.79
CA TRP A 76 -9.36 0.69 -14.33
C TRP A 76 -10.71 0.18 -13.82
N ARG A 77 -11.82 0.55 -14.47
CA ARG A 77 -13.14 -0.01 -14.17
C ARG A 77 -13.18 -1.52 -14.42
N SER A 78 -12.52 -1.98 -15.49
CA SER A 78 -12.41 -3.40 -15.82
C SER A 78 -11.59 -4.17 -14.79
N ILE A 79 -10.48 -3.58 -14.32
CA ILE A 79 -9.65 -4.15 -13.24
C ILE A 79 -10.44 -4.20 -11.92
N LYS A 80 -11.17 -3.12 -11.58
CA LYS A 80 -12.05 -3.10 -10.41
C LYS A 80 -13.08 -4.23 -10.44
N SER A 81 -13.72 -4.45 -11.59
CA SER A 81 -14.66 -5.54 -11.79
C SER A 81 -14.01 -6.92 -11.62
N ALA A 82 -12.75 -7.07 -12.07
CA ALA A 82 -11.99 -8.31 -11.85
C ALA A 82 -11.68 -8.53 -10.36
N CYS A 83 -11.32 -7.48 -9.62
CA CYS A 83 -11.12 -7.55 -8.18
C CYS A 83 -12.40 -7.99 -7.46
N ASP A 84 -13.54 -7.36 -7.77
CA ASP A 84 -14.84 -7.69 -7.18
C ASP A 84 -15.23 -9.17 -7.45
N SER A 85 -15.04 -9.63 -8.69
CA SER A 85 -15.33 -11.01 -9.10
C SER A 85 -14.45 -12.04 -8.38
N ASN A 86 -13.23 -11.66 -8.02
CA ASN A 86 -12.30 -12.52 -7.28
C ASN A 86 -12.34 -12.30 -5.77
N ARG A 87 -13.18 -11.39 -5.27
CA ARG A 87 -13.35 -11.06 -3.84
C ARG A 87 -12.06 -10.56 -3.18
N VAL A 88 -11.28 -9.79 -3.90
CA VAL A 88 -10.15 -9.00 -3.39
C VAL A 88 -10.47 -7.52 -3.48
N GLU A 89 -10.07 -6.73 -2.50
CA GLU A 89 -10.22 -5.29 -2.56
C GLU A 89 -9.23 -4.70 -3.59
N LEU A 90 -9.67 -3.77 -4.44
CA LEU A 90 -8.76 -2.96 -5.23
C LEU A 90 -8.27 -1.80 -4.38
N ILE A 91 -6.96 -1.71 -4.20
CA ILE A 91 -6.29 -0.57 -3.57
C ILE A 91 -5.46 0.15 -4.64
N LEU A 92 -5.53 1.46 -4.65
CA LEU A 92 -4.73 2.29 -5.55
C LEU A 92 -3.72 3.10 -4.76
N ASP A 93 -2.45 3.05 -5.18
CA ASP A 93 -1.42 4.00 -4.75
C ASP A 93 -1.56 5.23 -5.64
N VAL A 94 -1.89 6.38 -5.06
CA VAL A 94 -2.21 7.62 -5.79
C VAL A 94 -1.14 8.66 -5.52
N PHE A 95 -0.75 9.40 -6.55
CA PHE A 95 0.37 10.35 -6.51
C PHE A 95 -0.08 11.81 -6.67
N GLY A 96 -1.38 12.03 -6.90
CA GLY A 96 -1.93 13.37 -7.07
C GLY A 96 -3.44 13.40 -7.17
N GLU A 97 -3.96 14.59 -7.52
CA GLU A 97 -5.40 14.86 -7.54
C GLU A 97 -6.13 14.09 -8.66
N THR A 98 -5.48 13.87 -9.80
CA THR A 98 -6.08 13.11 -10.92
C THR A 98 -6.37 11.68 -10.49
N GLY A 99 -5.38 11.05 -9.83
CA GLY A 99 -5.53 9.71 -9.28
C GLY A 99 -6.62 9.63 -8.21
N LEU A 100 -6.71 10.62 -7.33
CA LEU A 100 -7.76 10.69 -6.31
C LEU A 100 -9.16 10.81 -6.94
N ILE A 101 -9.32 11.66 -7.94
CA ILE A 101 -10.60 11.84 -8.67
C ILE A 101 -11.06 10.51 -9.30
N LEU A 102 -10.14 9.78 -9.93
CA LEU A 102 -10.47 8.48 -10.50
C LEU A 102 -10.82 7.45 -9.41
N ALA A 103 -10.07 7.41 -8.31
CA ALA A 103 -10.37 6.52 -7.19
C ALA A 103 -11.80 6.76 -6.65
N GLU A 104 -12.20 8.02 -6.51
CA GLU A 104 -13.57 8.37 -6.09
C GLU A 104 -14.62 7.94 -7.12
N LYS A 105 -14.40 8.21 -8.42
CA LYS A 105 -15.28 7.76 -9.53
C LYS A 105 -15.49 6.24 -9.53
N LEU A 106 -14.47 5.49 -9.18
CA LEU A 106 -14.50 4.02 -9.09
C LEU A 106 -15.06 3.52 -7.74
N SER A 107 -15.40 4.43 -6.83
CA SER A 107 -15.85 4.10 -5.46
C SER A 107 -14.83 3.25 -4.70
N ILE A 108 -13.55 3.51 -4.90
CA ILE A 108 -12.46 2.89 -4.16
C ILE A 108 -12.58 3.28 -2.67
N LYS A 109 -12.41 2.30 -1.79
CA LYS A 109 -12.54 2.52 -0.33
C LYS A 109 -11.21 2.78 0.35
N THR A 110 -10.16 2.21 -0.18
CA THR A 110 -8.80 2.30 0.37
C THR A 110 -7.83 2.77 -0.70
N ILE A 111 -7.03 3.76 -0.36
CA ILE A 111 -5.88 4.18 -1.18
C ILE A 111 -4.61 4.16 -0.36
N LYS A 112 -3.45 4.19 -1.04
CA LYS A 112 -2.17 4.48 -0.41
C LYS A 112 -1.71 5.89 -0.79
N LEU A 113 -1.21 6.60 0.20
CA LEU A 113 -0.39 7.79 0.08
C LEU A 113 1.07 7.34 0.13
N HIS A 114 1.80 7.56 -0.93
CA HIS A 114 3.21 7.20 -1.00
C HIS A 114 4.03 8.00 0.04
N ALA A 115 5.13 7.43 0.52
CA ALA A 115 5.94 8.07 1.56
C ALA A 115 6.53 9.43 1.11
N THR A 116 6.76 9.64 -0.20
CA THR A 116 7.22 10.91 -0.77
C THR A 116 6.23 12.05 -0.59
N ASP A 117 4.94 11.75 -0.47
CA ASP A 117 3.86 12.72 -0.38
C ASP A 117 3.37 13.00 1.05
N ILE A 118 4.03 12.41 2.06
CA ILE A 118 3.60 12.57 3.46
C ILE A 118 3.61 14.03 3.92
N ASN A 119 4.39 14.89 3.27
CA ASN A 119 4.49 16.32 3.54
C ASN A 119 3.67 17.19 2.57
N ASN A 120 2.95 16.58 1.63
CA ASN A 120 2.09 17.30 0.71
C ASN A 120 0.77 17.69 1.39
N VAL A 121 0.80 18.78 2.17
CA VAL A 121 -0.34 19.27 2.97
C VAL A 121 -1.58 19.52 2.10
N GLY A 122 -1.39 20.02 0.86
CA GLY A 122 -2.48 20.23 -0.08
C GLY A 122 -3.21 18.94 -0.37
N PHE A 123 -2.46 17.91 -0.78
CA PHE A 123 -3.00 16.61 -1.12
C PHE A 123 -3.59 15.88 0.11
N LEU A 124 -2.92 15.97 1.27
CA LEU A 124 -3.48 15.44 2.53
C LEU A 124 -4.85 16.04 2.87
N ASN A 125 -5.05 17.34 2.64
CA ASN A 125 -6.35 17.99 2.84
C ASN A 125 -7.40 17.52 1.83
N SER A 126 -7.02 17.26 0.58
CA SER A 126 -7.91 16.66 -0.41
C SER A 126 -8.33 15.25 0.00
N LEU A 127 -7.39 14.43 0.47
CA LEU A 127 -7.65 13.09 1.01
C LEU A 127 -8.59 13.14 2.22
N ALA A 128 -8.37 14.06 3.15
CA ALA A 128 -9.23 14.21 4.34
C ALA A 128 -10.68 14.51 3.97
N LYS A 129 -10.92 15.27 2.90
CA LYS A 129 -12.25 15.68 2.40
C LYS A 129 -12.88 14.66 1.44
N SER A 130 -12.11 13.74 0.88
CA SER A 130 -12.55 12.78 -0.13
C SER A 130 -13.55 11.75 0.43
N SER A 131 -14.18 10.99 -0.46
CA SER A 131 -15.05 9.86 -0.09
C SER A 131 -14.28 8.59 0.31
N ILE A 132 -12.95 8.62 0.25
CA ILE A 132 -12.08 7.51 0.66
C ILE A 132 -12.23 7.27 2.16
N GLU A 133 -12.43 6.02 2.55
CA GLU A 133 -12.68 5.64 3.95
C GLU A 133 -11.39 5.33 4.72
N ARG A 134 -10.41 4.72 4.04
CA ARG A 134 -9.16 4.25 4.64
C ARG A 134 -7.95 4.71 3.81
N ILE A 135 -6.94 5.24 4.50
CA ILE A 135 -5.72 5.70 3.87
C ILE A 135 -4.53 4.93 4.45
N MET A 136 -3.78 4.30 3.58
CA MET A 136 -2.50 3.69 3.89
C MET A 136 -1.41 4.75 3.73
N VAL A 137 -0.70 5.06 4.80
CA VAL A 137 0.34 6.10 4.81
C VAL A 137 1.71 5.45 4.92
N GLY A 138 2.55 5.63 3.91
CA GLY A 138 3.95 5.22 3.96
C GLY A 138 4.75 6.14 4.89
N ALA A 139 5.41 5.57 5.90
CA ALA A 139 6.24 6.32 6.86
C ALA A 139 7.75 6.09 6.66
N GLY A 140 8.14 5.43 5.55
CA GLY A 140 9.54 5.20 5.22
C GLY A 140 10.28 6.52 4.96
N GLY A 141 11.37 6.78 5.70
CA GLY A 141 12.15 8.00 5.57
C GLY A 141 11.57 9.25 6.23
N ALA A 142 10.32 9.21 6.73
CA ALA A 142 9.68 10.36 7.37
C ALA A 142 10.13 10.56 8.82
N TYR A 143 10.18 11.83 9.25
CA TYR A 143 10.36 12.21 10.65
C TYR A 143 9.05 12.08 11.45
N ALA A 144 9.16 11.95 12.77
CA ALA A 144 7.99 11.80 13.63
C ALA A 144 7.00 12.98 13.54
N GLU A 145 7.49 14.20 13.37
CA GLU A 145 6.68 15.40 13.20
C GLU A 145 5.91 15.38 11.87
N GLU A 146 6.51 14.88 10.80
CA GLU A 146 5.87 14.76 9.49
C GLU A 146 4.72 13.75 9.54
N ILE A 147 4.99 12.59 10.15
CA ILE A 147 3.95 11.58 10.39
C ILE A 147 2.83 12.15 11.23
N LYS A 148 3.17 12.84 12.34
CA LYS A 148 2.18 13.48 13.21
C LYS A 148 1.28 14.44 12.45
N ASN A 149 1.87 15.35 11.66
CA ASN A 149 1.10 16.30 10.85
C ASN A 149 0.15 15.62 9.89
N ALA A 150 0.60 14.55 9.20
CA ALA A 150 -0.25 13.78 8.30
C ALA A 150 -1.41 13.12 9.07
N LEU A 151 -1.14 12.52 10.23
CA LEU A 151 -2.17 11.88 11.07
C LEU A 151 -3.19 12.88 11.63
N ASP A 152 -2.73 14.09 12.02
CA ASP A 152 -3.61 15.16 12.50
C ASP A 152 -4.58 15.62 11.40
N ILE A 153 -4.10 15.73 10.14
CA ILE A 153 -4.95 16.09 9.00
C ILE A 153 -5.94 14.97 8.65
N LEU A 154 -5.52 13.72 8.80
CA LEU A 154 -6.30 12.52 8.45
C LEU A 154 -7.08 11.94 9.64
N ASP A 155 -7.34 12.71 10.69
CA ASP A 155 -7.96 12.22 11.94
C ASP A 155 -9.36 11.61 11.74
N SER A 156 -10.09 12.08 10.73
CA SER A 156 -11.43 11.58 10.35
C SER A 156 -11.40 10.28 9.55
N LYS A 157 -10.23 9.83 9.12
CA LYS A 157 -10.04 8.63 8.28
C LYS A 157 -9.55 7.45 9.11
N LYS A 158 -9.80 6.23 8.64
CA LYS A 158 -9.05 5.06 9.12
C LYS A 158 -7.65 5.10 8.49
N VAL A 159 -6.61 4.97 9.29
CA VAL A 159 -5.24 5.05 8.79
C VAL A 159 -4.50 3.74 9.07
N VAL A 160 -3.78 3.26 8.06
CA VAL A 160 -2.75 2.23 8.22
C VAL A 160 -1.40 2.92 8.07
N LEU A 161 -0.65 3.01 9.15
CA LEU A 161 0.69 3.61 9.14
C LEU A 161 1.71 2.52 8.81
N PHE A 162 2.27 2.56 7.59
CA PHE A 162 3.21 1.56 7.12
C PHE A 162 4.65 1.88 7.50
N HIS A 163 5.29 0.93 8.15
CA HIS A 163 6.74 0.84 8.20
C HIS A 163 7.24 0.07 6.99
N GLY A 164 8.24 0.59 6.31
CA GLY A 164 8.96 -0.05 5.22
C GLY A 164 10.20 0.76 4.86
N PHE A 165 11.24 0.10 4.40
CA PHE A 165 12.41 0.77 3.86
C PHE A 165 12.15 1.15 2.39
N GLN A 166 12.61 2.33 1.96
CA GLN A 166 12.31 2.84 0.61
C GLN A 166 13.21 2.27 -0.50
N GLY A 167 14.20 1.46 -0.17
CA GLY A 167 15.01 0.75 -1.17
C GLY A 167 14.36 -0.57 -1.60
N TYR A 168 14.41 -0.89 -2.88
CA TYR A 168 13.95 -2.16 -3.42
C TYR A 168 15.03 -2.77 -4.34
N PRO A 169 15.44 -4.03 -4.14
CA PRO A 169 15.15 -4.85 -2.95
C PRO A 169 15.87 -4.34 -1.69
N THR A 170 15.26 -4.56 -0.52
CA THR A 170 15.85 -4.18 0.77
C THR A 170 16.68 -5.33 1.34
N ILE A 171 17.91 -5.07 1.77
CA ILE A 171 18.69 -6.06 2.52
C ILE A 171 18.07 -6.30 3.90
N ILE A 172 18.20 -7.53 4.40
CA ILE A 172 17.45 -7.97 5.59
C ILE A 172 17.70 -7.09 6.83
N THR A 173 18.92 -6.60 7.03
CA THR A 173 19.32 -5.77 8.17
C THR A 173 18.71 -4.38 8.16
N ASP A 174 18.34 -3.84 6.99
CA ASP A 174 17.82 -2.49 6.83
C ASP A 174 16.31 -2.39 7.10
N ASN A 175 15.62 -3.52 7.19
CA ASN A 175 14.18 -3.56 7.48
C ASN A 175 13.84 -3.03 8.88
N GLN A 176 14.75 -3.08 9.84
CA GLN A 176 14.61 -2.52 11.18
C GLN A 176 13.20 -2.73 11.81
N ILE A 177 12.74 -3.97 11.83
CA ILE A 177 11.37 -4.34 12.23
C ILE A 177 10.98 -3.81 13.63
N SER A 178 11.95 -3.63 14.52
CA SER A 178 11.72 -3.03 15.84
C SER A 178 11.17 -1.60 15.78
N ARG A 179 11.32 -0.90 14.64
CA ARG A 179 10.74 0.43 14.43
C ARG A 179 9.19 0.40 14.50
N LEU A 180 8.56 -0.72 14.16
CA LEU A 180 7.11 -0.89 14.34
C LEU A 180 6.69 -0.62 15.79
N LYS A 181 7.45 -1.14 16.76
CA LYS A 181 7.18 -0.89 18.18
C LYS A 181 7.36 0.57 18.58
N VAL A 182 8.34 1.24 17.99
CA VAL A 182 8.55 2.69 18.21
C VAL A 182 7.36 3.48 17.64
N LEU A 183 6.89 3.17 16.44
CA LEU A 183 5.72 3.81 15.84
C LEU A 183 4.46 3.58 16.69
N GLU A 184 4.23 2.34 17.16
CA GLU A 184 3.11 2.01 18.04
C GLU A 184 3.11 2.89 19.29
N LEU A 185 4.23 3.00 19.98
CA LEU A 185 4.35 3.79 21.20
C LEU A 185 4.21 5.28 20.94
N THR A 186 4.86 5.79 19.87
CA THR A 186 4.86 7.22 19.52
C THR A 186 3.47 7.71 19.15
N PHE A 187 2.71 6.90 18.40
CA PHE A 187 1.39 7.27 17.88
C PHE A 187 0.22 6.56 18.59
N SER A 188 0.46 6.04 19.79
CA SER A 188 -0.55 5.34 20.62
C SER A 188 -1.79 6.16 20.95
N GLY A 189 -1.71 7.50 20.86
CA GLY A 189 -2.84 8.41 21.05
C GLY A 189 -3.87 8.42 19.92
N TYR A 190 -3.49 7.94 18.73
CA TYR A 190 -4.36 7.94 17.54
C TYR A 190 -5.17 6.65 17.47
N ARG A 191 -6.45 6.71 17.85
CA ARG A 191 -7.35 5.53 17.90
C ARG A 191 -7.77 5.02 16.51
N ASN A 192 -7.63 5.84 15.48
CA ASN A 192 -7.94 5.54 14.08
C ASN A 192 -6.76 4.94 13.31
N VAL A 193 -5.60 4.74 13.96
CA VAL A 193 -4.35 4.26 13.35
C VAL A 193 -4.08 2.81 13.74
N VAL A 194 -3.76 1.99 12.75
CA VAL A 194 -3.16 0.66 12.91
C VAL A 194 -1.82 0.61 12.18
N LEU A 195 -0.95 -0.33 12.55
CA LEU A 195 0.34 -0.47 11.90
C LEU A 195 0.28 -1.44 10.72
N GLY A 196 1.02 -1.10 9.67
CA GLY A 196 1.32 -1.97 8.54
C GLY A 196 2.82 -2.15 8.35
N PHE A 197 3.18 -3.18 7.61
CA PHE A 197 4.55 -3.43 7.18
C PHE A 197 4.61 -3.68 5.68
N SER A 198 5.42 -2.86 4.97
CA SER A 198 5.73 -3.06 3.55
C SER A 198 7.03 -3.86 3.44
N ASP A 199 6.93 -5.08 2.94
CA ASP A 199 8.07 -6.00 2.80
C ASP A 199 8.71 -5.86 1.42
N HIS A 200 9.90 -5.27 1.39
CA HIS A 200 10.72 -5.06 0.19
C HIS A 200 11.95 -5.99 0.16
N VAL A 201 11.97 -7.04 0.98
CA VAL A 201 13.09 -7.98 1.00
C VAL A 201 13.17 -8.75 -0.31
N ASP A 202 14.39 -8.93 -0.82
CA ASP A 202 14.66 -9.77 -1.96
C ASP A 202 13.99 -11.14 -1.82
N PRO A 203 13.10 -11.55 -2.73
CA PRO A 203 12.36 -12.82 -2.65
C PRO A 203 13.26 -14.05 -2.63
N THR A 204 14.50 -13.97 -3.13
CA THR A 204 15.49 -15.05 -3.07
C THR A 204 16.11 -15.23 -1.69
N ASN A 205 15.97 -14.24 -0.80
CA ASN A 205 16.45 -14.34 0.57
C ASN A 205 15.53 -15.27 1.38
N PRO A 206 16.07 -16.33 2.03
CA PRO A 206 15.25 -17.25 2.83
C PRO A 206 14.41 -16.56 3.92
N SER A 207 14.87 -15.42 4.44
CA SER A 207 14.15 -14.64 5.45
C SER A 207 12.91 -13.92 4.91
N SER A 208 12.76 -13.80 3.59
CA SER A 208 11.58 -13.17 2.96
C SER A 208 10.26 -13.86 3.34
N ILE A 209 10.31 -15.13 3.75
CA ILE A 209 9.14 -15.90 4.19
C ILE A 209 8.81 -15.61 5.65
N THR A 210 9.82 -15.39 6.51
CA THR A 210 9.64 -15.28 7.96
C THR A 210 9.55 -13.85 8.46
N LEU A 211 10.15 -12.89 7.75
CA LEU A 211 10.17 -11.48 8.13
C LEU A 211 8.77 -10.89 8.36
N PRO A 212 7.77 -11.13 7.50
CA PRO A 212 6.40 -10.65 7.74
C PRO A 212 5.81 -11.17 9.06
N ALA A 213 6.11 -12.41 9.45
CA ALA A 213 5.65 -12.96 10.72
C ALA A 213 6.29 -12.23 11.93
N TYR A 214 7.56 -11.82 11.82
CA TYR A 214 8.18 -10.97 12.83
C TYR A 214 7.53 -9.61 12.92
N ALA A 215 7.17 -9.01 11.77
CA ALA A 215 6.46 -7.73 11.74
C ALA A 215 5.09 -7.82 12.46
N VAL A 216 4.35 -8.92 12.27
CA VAL A 216 3.11 -9.19 13.01
C VAL A 216 3.38 -9.29 14.50
N GLY A 217 4.44 -9.98 14.90
CA GLY A 217 4.88 -10.07 16.31
C GLY A 217 5.25 -8.70 16.92
N GLN A 218 5.59 -7.71 16.11
CA GLN A 218 5.84 -6.32 16.51
C GLN A 218 4.63 -5.41 16.38
N GLY A 219 3.45 -5.95 16.05
CA GLY A 219 2.19 -5.20 16.03
C GLY A 219 1.65 -4.82 14.65
N ALA A 220 2.28 -5.26 13.55
CA ALA A 220 1.71 -5.05 12.24
C ALA A 220 0.41 -5.84 12.06
N MET A 221 -0.65 -5.14 11.63
CA MET A 221 -1.97 -5.70 11.36
C MET A 221 -2.24 -5.83 9.86
N VAL A 222 -1.47 -5.14 9.04
CA VAL A 222 -1.53 -5.17 7.58
C VAL A 222 -0.13 -5.46 7.05
N LEU A 223 -0.01 -6.44 6.19
CA LEU A 223 1.22 -6.80 5.50
C LEU A 223 1.07 -6.52 4.02
N GLU A 224 2.01 -5.79 3.45
CA GLU A 224 2.12 -5.55 2.02
C GLU A 224 3.33 -6.31 1.49
N LYS A 225 3.11 -7.13 0.48
CA LYS A 225 4.17 -7.95 -0.11
C LYS A 225 4.01 -7.99 -1.62
N HIS A 226 5.12 -7.81 -2.32
CA HIS A 226 5.19 -7.81 -3.77
C HIS A 226 4.76 -9.15 -4.37
N LEU A 227 4.04 -9.07 -5.50
CA LEU A 227 3.52 -10.20 -6.24
C LEU A 227 3.82 -10.05 -7.73
N THR A 228 4.45 -11.05 -8.32
CA THR A 228 4.67 -11.13 -9.76
C THR A 228 4.13 -12.44 -10.34
N LEU A 229 3.94 -12.52 -11.65
CA LEU A 229 3.59 -13.76 -12.36
C LEU A 229 4.82 -14.60 -12.70
N GLY A 230 6.01 -14.03 -12.61
CA GLY A 230 7.28 -14.73 -12.88
C GLY A 230 8.42 -13.79 -13.19
N CYS A 231 9.65 -14.33 -13.17
CA CYS A 231 10.89 -13.58 -13.38
C CYS A 231 11.13 -13.14 -14.84
N CYS A 232 10.15 -13.27 -15.71
CA CYS A 232 10.24 -12.85 -17.11
C CYS A 232 9.41 -11.59 -17.40
N MET A 233 8.84 -10.96 -16.38
CA MET A 233 8.15 -9.68 -16.52
C MET A 233 9.18 -8.56 -16.58
N GLU A 234 8.92 -7.52 -17.40
CA GLU A 234 9.86 -6.39 -17.56
C GLU A 234 9.87 -5.48 -16.32
N LEU A 235 8.72 -5.33 -15.67
CA LEU A 235 8.56 -4.58 -14.42
C LEU A 235 8.14 -5.56 -13.33
N GLU A 236 9.05 -6.46 -12.97
CA GLU A 236 8.83 -7.37 -11.86
C GLU A 236 8.97 -6.63 -10.52
N ASP A 237 8.04 -6.90 -9.64
CA ASP A 237 8.00 -6.35 -8.28
C ASP A 237 8.09 -7.45 -7.21
#